data_08c3097a363bbd8d145a4e8d7cf34710
#
_entry.id   08c3097a363bbd8d145a4e8d7cf34710
#
_cell.length_a   1.000
_cell.length_b   1.000
_cell.length_c   1.000
_cell.angle_alpha   90.00
_cell.angle_beta   90.00
_cell.angle_gamma   90.00
#
_symmetry.space_group_name_H-M   'P 1'
#
loop_
_entity.id
_entity.type
_entity.pdbx_description
1 polymer ?
#
loop_
_entity_poly.entity_id
_entity_poly.type
_entity_poly.pdbx_seq_one_letter_code
_entity_poly.pdbx_strand_id
1 'polypeptide(L)'
;SSDLYALRRRFSFFDMEPGFDSEGFINYQNSFANETFNTLIERIKELNKEIAQDKSLGKGFCIGHSYFCNADDCTEEWMKDVVDFEILPMLSEYWFDESSKLQRWENILHGVFQ
;
A
#
# COMPACT_ATOMS: atom_id res chain seq x y z
N SER A 1 9.93 -13.04 -0.61
CA SER A 1 10.82 -13.91 0.15
C SER A 1 10.65 -13.70 1.64
N SER A 2 11.09 -14.68 2.40
CA SER A 2 11.00 -14.59 3.86
C SER A 2 11.88 -13.45 4.42
N ASP A 3 12.90 -13.05 3.70
CA ASP A 3 13.79 -11.97 4.14
C ASP A 3 13.08 -10.63 4.20
N LEU A 4 12.27 -10.32 3.19
CA LEU A 4 11.50 -9.08 3.18
C LEU A 4 10.48 -9.06 4.33
N TYR A 5 9.78 -10.17 4.53
CA TYR A 5 8.81 -10.30 5.62
C TYR A 5 9.48 -10.13 6.97
N ALA A 6 10.61 -10.82 7.16
CA ALA A 6 11.35 -10.74 8.43
C ALA A 6 11.86 -9.32 8.69
N LEU A 7 12.33 -8.64 7.66
CA LEU A 7 12.81 -7.27 7.78
C LEU A 7 11.68 -6.32 8.20
N ARG A 8 10.52 -6.43 7.54
CA ARG A 8 9.36 -5.62 7.88
C ARG A 8 8.91 -5.90 9.32
N ARG A 9 8.89 -7.18 9.70
CA ARG A 9 8.49 -7.59 11.05
C ARG A 9 9.43 -7.01 12.11
N ARG A 10 10.73 -6.93 11.83
CA ARG A 10 11.70 -6.36 12.76
C ARG A 10 11.46 -4.88 13.01
N PHE A 11 10.89 -4.17 12.05
CA PHE A 11 10.61 -2.74 12.17
C PHE A 11 9.19 -2.45 12.64
N SER A 12 8.34 -3.47 12.79
CA SER A 12 6.94 -3.27 13.17
C SER A 12 6.79 -2.65 14.56
N PHE A 13 7.73 -2.87 15.47
CA PHE A 13 7.63 -2.34 16.83
C PHE A 13 7.87 -0.83 16.90
N PHE A 14 8.35 -0.21 15.84
CA PHE A 14 8.48 1.24 15.81
C PHE A 14 7.12 1.93 15.68
N ASP A 15 6.09 1.18 15.32
CA ASP A 15 4.69 1.64 15.31
C ASP A 15 4.51 2.95 14.57
N MET A 16 5.11 3.05 13.39
CA MET A 16 4.99 4.23 12.56
C MET A 16 3.65 4.23 11.83
N GLU A 17 2.85 5.26 12.10
CA GLU A 17 1.57 5.42 11.42
C GLU A 17 1.81 5.79 9.95
N PRO A 18 1.00 5.26 9.02
CA PRO A 18 1.05 5.72 7.64
C PRO A 18 0.70 7.20 7.55
N GLY A 19 1.48 7.94 6.78
CA GLY A 19 1.36 9.39 6.69
C GLY A 19 0.39 9.91 5.62
N PHE A 20 -0.61 9.10 5.22
CA PHE A 20 -1.56 9.50 4.17
C PHE A 20 -2.43 10.69 4.57
N ASP A 21 -2.65 10.89 5.86
CA ASP A 21 -3.46 12.00 6.37
C ASP A 21 -2.62 13.18 6.84
N SER A 22 -1.31 13.15 6.63
CA SER A 22 -0.45 14.28 6.95
C SER A 22 -0.75 15.43 5.99
N GLU A 23 -0.56 16.65 6.46
CA GLU A 23 -0.77 17.84 5.64
C GLU A 23 0.10 17.79 4.39
N GLY A 24 1.36 17.38 4.55
CA GLY A 24 2.28 17.28 3.43
C GLY A 24 1.82 16.32 2.36
N PHE A 25 1.35 15.13 2.75
CA PHE A 25 0.90 14.17 1.77
C PHE A 25 -0.40 14.61 1.10
N ILE A 26 -1.33 15.17 1.88
CA ILE A 26 -2.60 15.67 1.32
C ILE A 26 -2.33 16.75 0.27
N ASN A 27 -1.44 17.69 0.56
CA ASN A 27 -1.07 18.73 -0.40
C ASN A 27 -0.43 18.14 -1.65
N TYR A 28 0.46 17.17 -1.47
CA TYR A 28 1.11 16.47 -2.57
C TYR A 28 0.06 15.76 -3.45
N GLN A 29 -0.83 15.00 -2.83
CA GLN A 29 -1.90 14.28 -3.55
C GLN A 29 -2.78 15.26 -4.31
N ASN A 30 -3.19 16.33 -3.66
CA ASN A 30 -4.07 17.33 -4.28
C ASN A 30 -3.40 18.05 -5.44
N SER A 31 -2.07 18.21 -5.40
CA SER A 31 -1.34 18.89 -6.47
C SER A 31 -1.44 18.18 -7.82
N PHE A 32 -1.67 16.88 -7.81
CA PHE A 32 -1.83 16.12 -9.06
C PHE A 32 -3.22 16.23 -9.65
N ALA A 33 -4.24 16.51 -8.82
CA ALA A 33 -5.64 16.56 -9.25
C ALA A 33 -6.00 15.35 -10.12
N ASN A 34 -5.61 14.16 -9.66
CA ASN A 34 -5.72 12.91 -10.43
C ASN A 34 -6.70 11.98 -9.72
N GLU A 35 -7.86 11.75 -10.34
CA GLU A 35 -8.92 10.93 -9.77
C GLU A 35 -8.49 9.48 -9.57
N THR A 36 -7.71 8.92 -10.50
CA THR A 36 -7.22 7.56 -10.38
C THR A 36 -6.30 7.43 -9.18
N PHE A 37 -5.41 8.41 -9.00
CA PHE A 37 -4.52 8.41 -7.85
C PHE A 37 -5.32 8.53 -6.55
N ASN A 38 -6.32 9.39 -6.53
CA ASN A 38 -7.18 9.53 -5.34
C ASN A 38 -7.85 8.20 -5.00
N THR A 39 -8.36 7.49 -6.00
CA THR A 39 -8.97 6.18 -5.78
C THR A 39 -7.95 5.17 -5.27
N LEU A 40 -6.76 5.14 -5.86
CA LEU A 40 -5.70 4.25 -5.42
C LEU A 40 -5.37 4.47 -3.94
N ILE A 41 -5.19 5.73 -3.53
CA ILE A 41 -4.88 6.03 -2.13
C ILE A 41 -6.01 5.58 -1.21
N GLU A 42 -7.27 5.77 -1.61
CA GLU A 42 -8.40 5.29 -0.82
C GLU A 42 -8.37 3.76 -0.66
N ARG A 43 -8.04 3.03 -1.73
CA ARG A 43 -7.92 1.56 -1.65
C ARG A 43 -6.78 1.14 -0.73
N ILE A 44 -5.66 1.85 -0.78
CA ILE A 44 -4.53 1.56 0.11
C ILE A 44 -4.91 1.81 1.57
N LYS A 45 -5.65 2.87 1.86
CA LYS A 45 -6.14 3.13 3.21
C LYS A 45 -7.05 2.01 3.71
N GLU A 46 -7.94 1.52 2.85
CA GLU A 46 -8.81 0.38 3.18
C GLU A 46 -7.98 -0.89 3.43
N LEU A 47 -6.98 -1.12 2.60
CA LEU A 47 -6.06 -2.24 2.77
C LEU A 47 -5.36 -2.15 4.12
N ASN A 48 -4.90 -0.96 4.49
CA ASN A 48 -4.24 -0.76 5.77
C ASN A 48 -5.16 -1.06 6.96
N LYS A 49 -6.44 -0.79 6.85
CA LYS A 49 -7.40 -1.15 7.91
C LYS A 49 -7.44 -2.66 8.07
N GLU A 50 -7.46 -3.40 6.98
CA GLU A 50 -7.46 -4.86 7.05
C GLU A 50 -6.15 -5.41 7.61
N ILE A 51 -5.02 -4.84 7.18
CA ILE A 51 -3.70 -5.25 7.69
C ILE A 51 -3.60 -4.99 9.20
N ALA A 52 -4.06 -3.83 9.65
CA ALA A 52 -3.98 -3.47 11.06
C ALA A 52 -4.81 -4.41 11.95
N GLN A 53 -5.89 -4.98 11.42
CA GLN A 53 -6.77 -5.89 12.14
C GLN A 53 -6.37 -7.36 11.99
N ASP A 54 -5.44 -7.66 11.11
CA ASP A 54 -4.97 -9.02 10.87
C ASP A 54 -4.14 -9.47 12.06
N LYS A 55 -4.51 -10.60 12.66
CA LYS A 55 -3.85 -11.11 13.87
C LYS A 55 -2.38 -11.46 13.66
N SER A 56 -2.03 -11.83 12.43
CA SER A 56 -0.66 -12.19 12.09
C SER A 56 0.21 -10.99 11.76
N LEU A 57 -0.38 -9.84 11.50
CA LEU A 57 0.33 -8.66 11.02
C LEU A 57 0.24 -7.51 12.02
N GLY A 58 -0.76 -6.65 11.89
CA GLY A 58 -0.94 -5.52 12.76
C GLY A 58 -0.45 -4.21 12.17
N LYS A 59 -0.53 -3.13 12.96
CA LYS A 59 -0.25 -1.76 12.50
C LYS A 59 1.14 -1.58 11.90
N GLY A 60 2.14 -2.26 12.42
CA GLY A 60 3.51 -2.13 11.94
C GLY A 60 3.72 -2.63 10.52
N PHE A 61 2.76 -3.37 9.98
CA PHE A 61 2.83 -3.90 8.62
C PHE A 61 2.02 -3.07 7.62
N CYS A 62 1.36 -2.00 8.06
CA CYS A 62 0.63 -1.13 7.16
C CYS A 62 1.56 -0.50 6.13
N ILE A 63 0.99 -0.24 4.96
CA ILE A 63 1.73 0.35 3.84
C ILE A 63 1.84 1.84 4.08
N GLY A 64 3.07 2.34 4.12
CA GLY A 64 3.33 3.75 4.34
C GLY A 64 3.13 4.59 3.08
N HIS A 65 2.92 5.88 3.29
CA HIS A 65 2.73 6.82 2.18
C HIS A 65 4.00 6.99 1.33
N SER A 66 5.17 6.64 1.86
CA SER A 66 6.43 6.80 1.16
C SER A 66 6.50 6.06 -0.17
N TYR A 67 5.75 4.96 -0.30
CA TYR A 67 5.69 4.23 -1.57
C TYR A 67 5.11 5.10 -2.71
N PHE A 68 4.37 6.14 -2.37
CA PHE A 68 3.66 6.98 -3.33
C PHE A 68 4.19 8.40 -3.40
N CYS A 69 5.35 8.68 -2.80
CA CYS A 69 5.89 10.04 -2.69
C CYS A 69 6.96 10.38 -3.72
N ASN A 70 7.33 9.45 -4.59
CA ASN A 70 8.48 9.64 -5.49
C ASN A 70 8.07 9.88 -6.94
N ALA A 71 6.86 10.37 -7.19
CA ALA A 71 6.43 10.69 -8.55
C ALA A 71 6.74 12.14 -8.86
N ASP A 72 7.43 12.38 -9.98
CA ASP A 72 7.53 13.71 -10.57
C ASP A 72 6.26 14.00 -11.35
N ASP A 73 5.70 12.96 -11.98
CA ASP A 73 4.46 13.02 -12.73
C ASP A 73 3.62 11.79 -12.36
N CYS A 74 2.38 12.03 -11.98
CA CYS A 74 1.49 10.98 -11.51
C CYS A 74 0.83 10.28 -12.70
N THR A 75 1.64 9.48 -13.42
CA THR A 75 1.17 8.74 -14.58
C THR A 75 0.50 7.42 -14.16
N GLU A 76 -0.38 6.92 -15.01
CA GLU A 76 -0.99 5.61 -14.78
C GLU A 76 0.08 4.50 -14.74
N GLU A 77 1.07 4.60 -15.64
CA GLU A 77 2.18 3.64 -15.66
C GLU A 77 2.92 3.60 -14.34
N TRP A 78 3.24 4.77 -13.78
CA TRP A 78 3.92 4.84 -12.48
C TRP A 78 3.07 4.19 -11.38
N MET A 79 1.78 4.49 -11.35
CA MET A 79 0.87 3.92 -10.35
C MET A 79 0.81 2.39 -10.46
N LYS A 80 0.69 1.89 -11.69
CA LYS A 80 0.67 0.44 -11.93
C LYS A 80 1.96 -0.21 -11.47
N ASP A 81 3.10 0.43 -11.73
CA ASP A 81 4.40 -0.10 -11.33
C ASP A 81 4.52 -0.19 -9.81
N VAL A 82 4.05 0.83 -9.08
CA VAL A 82 4.06 0.79 -7.62
C VAL A 82 3.22 -0.40 -7.13
N VAL A 83 2.03 -0.56 -7.69
CA VAL A 83 1.14 -1.67 -7.30
C VAL A 83 1.80 -3.02 -7.63
N ASP A 84 2.27 -3.20 -8.86
CA ASP A 84 2.72 -4.51 -9.34
C ASP A 84 4.09 -4.90 -8.81
N PHE A 85 4.99 -3.94 -8.64
CA PHE A 85 6.37 -4.25 -8.29
C PHE A 85 6.70 -3.99 -6.82
N GLU A 86 5.86 -3.30 -6.08
CA GLU A 86 6.12 -3.00 -4.67
C GLU A 86 5.01 -3.48 -3.74
N ILE A 87 3.76 -3.15 -4.02
CA ILE A 87 2.66 -3.46 -3.10
C ILE A 87 2.27 -4.94 -3.16
N LEU A 88 1.97 -5.44 -4.36
CA LEU A 88 1.53 -6.83 -4.49
C LEU A 88 2.59 -7.85 -4.08
N PRO A 89 3.88 -7.65 -4.40
CA PRO A 89 4.90 -8.55 -3.85
C PRO A 89 4.95 -8.56 -2.33
N MET A 90 4.75 -7.42 -1.70
CA MET A 90 4.69 -7.32 -0.25
C MET A 90 3.51 -8.09 0.31
N LEU A 91 2.32 -7.94 -0.30
CA LEU A 91 1.14 -8.67 0.13
C LEU A 91 1.30 -10.18 -0.06
N SER A 92 2.01 -10.61 -1.10
CA SER A 92 2.34 -12.02 -1.30
C SER A 92 3.13 -12.59 -0.14
N GLU A 93 4.04 -11.80 0.43
CA GLU A 93 4.79 -12.19 1.61
C GLU A 93 3.89 -12.23 2.84
N TYR A 94 3.04 -11.22 3.01
CA TYR A 94 2.14 -11.13 4.17
C TYR A 94 1.16 -12.29 4.20
N TRP A 95 0.58 -12.62 3.05
CA TRP A 95 -0.53 -13.55 2.93
C TRP A 95 -0.16 -14.77 2.10
N PHE A 96 1.08 -15.27 2.27
CA PHE A 96 1.58 -16.41 1.50
C PHE A 96 0.71 -17.67 1.68
N ASP A 97 0.05 -17.80 2.83
CA ASP A 97 -0.83 -18.93 3.13
C ASP A 97 -2.32 -18.55 3.08
N GLU A 98 -2.65 -17.38 2.54
CA GLU A 98 -4.02 -16.92 2.42
C GLU A 98 -4.30 -16.42 1.00
N SER A 99 -4.27 -17.35 0.06
CA SER A 99 -4.35 -17.02 -1.37
C SER A 99 -5.64 -16.31 -1.77
N SER A 100 -6.76 -16.61 -1.10
CA SER A 100 -8.04 -15.94 -1.40
C SER A 100 -7.99 -14.46 -1.05
N LYS A 101 -7.39 -14.13 0.09
CA LYS A 101 -7.25 -12.74 0.53
C LYS A 101 -6.32 -11.97 -0.42
N LEU A 102 -5.21 -12.59 -0.78
CA LEU A 102 -4.26 -12.01 -1.73
C LEU A 102 -4.93 -11.75 -3.07
N GLN A 103 -5.66 -12.74 -3.59
CA GLN A 103 -6.34 -12.61 -4.87
C GLN A 103 -7.38 -11.48 -4.84
N ARG A 104 -8.11 -11.36 -3.75
CA ARG A 104 -9.12 -10.30 -3.60
C ARG A 104 -8.46 -8.93 -3.69
N TRP A 105 -7.36 -8.71 -2.99
CA TRP A 105 -6.67 -7.42 -3.03
C TRP A 105 -5.98 -7.16 -4.36
N GLU A 106 -5.46 -8.19 -5.00
CA GLU A 106 -4.94 -8.05 -6.36
C GLU A 106 -6.02 -7.53 -7.31
N ASN A 107 -7.22 -8.10 -7.22
CA ASN A 107 -8.35 -7.66 -8.05
C ASN A 107 -8.77 -6.24 -7.71
N ILE A 108 -8.84 -5.89 -6.43
CA ILE A 108 -9.23 -4.54 -5.99
C ILE A 108 -8.23 -3.50 -6.53
N LEU A 109 -6.95 -3.75 -6.35
CA LEU A 109 -5.93 -2.78 -6.74
C LEU A 109 -5.82 -2.66 -8.27
N HIS A 110 -5.87 -3.76 -8.98
CA HIS A 110 -5.89 -3.71 -10.46
C HIS A 110 -7.17 -3.03 -10.97
N GLY A 111 -8.27 -3.17 -10.23
CA GLY A 111 -9.54 -2.54 -10.59
C GLY A 111 -9.51 -1.02 -10.60
N VAL A 112 -8.55 -0.42 -9.90
CA VAL A 112 -8.38 1.04 -9.88
C VAL A 112 -8.13 1.59 -11.29
N PHE A 113 -7.51 0.78 -12.15
CA PHE A 113 -7.06 1.23 -13.47
C PHE A 113 -7.99 0.82 -14.62
N GLN A 114 -9.17 0.33 -14.29
CA GLN A 114 -10.13 -0.12 -15.30
C GLN A 114 -11.24 0.88 -15.58
#